data_4d0626f6193ff2cfdd605fae83fc5b1b
#
_entry.id   4d0626f6193ff2cfdd605fae83fc5b1b
#
_cell.length_a   1.000
_cell.length_b   1.000
_cell.length_c   1.000
_cell.angle_alpha   90.00
_cell.angle_beta   90.00
_cell.angle_gamma   90.00
#
_symmetry.space_group_name_H-M   'P 1'
#
loop_
_entity.id
_entity.type
_entity.pdbx_description
1 polymer ?
#
loop_
_entity_poly.entity_id
_entity_poly.type
_entity_poly.pdbx_seq_one_letter_code
_entity_poly.pdbx_strand_id
1 'polypeptide(L)'
;VHFMRICVANLLLFISLYVLFPVLPIEMSERLGLPVTETGVIFLFFTLGMFLIGPFHAYLVDAYKRKNVCLFSFALMVAATVGYAFVTNITELILLSTVQGLAFGIATTAGITLAIDITNSTLRSAGNVSFSWIARLGMILGIILGVWFDQHYAFKTLLTVSVTTGALGILTVAGVYVPFRAPFVT
;
A
#
# COMPACT_ATOMS: atom_id res chain seq x y z
N VAL A 1 15.30 9.24 14.20
CA VAL A 1 14.95 9.89 12.90
C VAL A 1 14.48 8.84 11.87
N HIS A 2 15.24 7.76 11.62
CA HIS A 2 14.91 6.77 10.59
C HIS A 2 13.63 5.96 10.89
N PHE A 3 13.38 5.61 12.16
CA PHE A 3 12.15 4.95 12.58
C PHE A 3 10.92 5.84 12.31
N MET A 4 10.99 7.13 12.62
CA MET A 4 9.88 8.06 12.31
C MET A 4 9.61 8.16 10.81
N ARG A 5 10.67 8.16 9.99
CA ARG A 5 10.50 8.18 8.52
C ARG A 5 9.76 6.94 8.01
N ILE A 6 10.10 5.74 8.49
CA ILE A 6 9.39 4.54 8.07
C ILE A 6 7.94 4.51 8.59
N CYS A 7 7.69 5.06 9.77
CA CYS A 7 6.33 5.25 10.29
C CYS A 7 5.51 6.21 9.44
N VAL A 8 6.10 7.34 9.02
CA VAL A 8 5.44 8.30 8.11
C VAL A 8 5.18 7.66 6.74
N ALA A 9 6.15 6.91 6.21
CA ALA A 9 5.96 6.18 4.95
C ALA A 9 4.81 5.17 5.05
N ASN A 10 4.72 4.45 6.16
CA ASN A 10 3.62 3.51 6.43
C ASN A 10 2.27 4.23 6.52
N LEU A 11 2.19 5.36 7.22
CA LEU A 11 1.00 6.21 7.26
C LEU A 11 0.55 6.62 5.85
N LEU A 12 1.48 7.11 5.05
CA LEU A 12 1.22 7.56 3.68
C LEU A 12 0.79 6.39 2.76
N LEU A 13 1.37 5.20 2.94
CA LEU A 13 0.97 3.99 2.23
C LEU A 13 -0.50 3.67 2.48
N PHE A 14 -0.89 3.64 3.75
CA PHE A 14 -2.26 3.33 4.14
C PHE A 14 -3.24 4.42 3.69
N ILE A 15 -2.90 5.70 3.81
CA ILE A 15 -3.74 6.79 3.29
C ILE A 15 -3.89 6.64 1.77
N SER A 16 -2.81 6.43 1.03
CA SER A 16 -2.81 6.28 -0.42
C SER A 16 -3.77 5.18 -0.90
N LEU A 17 -3.77 4.03 -0.23
CA LEU A 17 -4.68 2.94 -0.57
C LEU A 17 -6.12 3.25 -0.14
N TYR A 18 -6.31 3.59 1.12
CA TYR A 18 -7.64 3.66 1.72
C TYR A 18 -8.45 4.91 1.33
N VAL A 19 -7.82 5.92 0.73
CA VAL A 19 -8.54 7.05 0.13
C VAL A 19 -9.38 6.63 -1.07
N LEU A 20 -8.92 5.63 -1.83
CA LEU A 20 -9.65 5.10 -2.99
C LEU A 20 -10.58 3.93 -2.64
N PHE A 21 -10.22 3.14 -1.64
CA PHE A 21 -10.85 1.86 -1.36
C PHE A 21 -12.37 1.89 -1.20
N PRO A 22 -12.99 2.86 -0.47
CA PRO A 22 -14.44 2.92 -0.34
C PRO A 22 -15.16 3.40 -1.61
N VAL A 23 -14.50 4.21 -2.43
CA VAL A 23 -15.11 4.90 -3.58
C VAL A 23 -14.94 4.09 -4.87
N LEU A 24 -13.84 3.37 -5.00
CA LEU A 24 -13.44 2.68 -6.23
C LEU A 24 -14.52 1.75 -6.81
N PRO A 25 -15.23 0.91 -6.03
CA PRO A 25 -16.28 0.05 -6.60
C PRO A 25 -17.45 0.84 -7.17
N ILE A 26 -17.81 1.95 -6.55
CA ILE A 26 -18.94 2.81 -6.96
C ILE A 26 -18.58 3.50 -8.28
N GLU A 27 -17.43 4.14 -8.33
CA GLU A 27 -16.93 4.81 -9.54
C GLU A 27 -16.78 3.84 -10.72
N MET A 28 -16.24 2.64 -10.45
CA MET A 28 -16.09 1.62 -11.50
C MET A 28 -17.45 1.06 -11.96
N SER A 29 -18.43 1.00 -11.07
CA SER A 29 -19.81 0.63 -11.40
C SER A 29 -20.42 1.62 -12.41
N GLU A 30 -20.32 2.90 -12.14
CA GLU A 30 -20.81 3.95 -13.03
C GLU A 30 -20.05 3.95 -14.36
N ARG A 31 -18.74 3.84 -14.32
CA ARG A 31 -17.87 3.91 -15.50
C ARG A 31 -18.01 2.70 -16.43
N LEU A 32 -18.16 1.50 -15.89
CA LEU A 32 -18.26 0.26 -16.65
C LEU A 32 -19.72 -0.12 -16.97
N GLY A 33 -20.70 0.57 -16.39
CA GLY A 33 -22.13 0.25 -16.53
C GLY A 33 -22.50 -1.10 -15.89
N LEU A 34 -21.77 -1.51 -14.84
CA LEU A 34 -21.96 -2.77 -14.13
C LEU A 34 -22.60 -2.53 -12.77
N PRO A 35 -23.33 -3.52 -12.19
CA PRO A 35 -23.82 -3.42 -10.81
C PRO A 35 -22.66 -3.27 -9.83
N VAL A 36 -22.87 -2.53 -8.74
CA VAL A 36 -21.86 -2.34 -7.65
C VAL A 36 -21.43 -3.69 -7.06
N THR A 37 -22.33 -4.68 -7.06
CA THR A 37 -22.03 -6.05 -6.61
C THR A 37 -20.95 -6.73 -7.47
N GLU A 38 -20.92 -6.46 -8.75
CA GLU A 38 -19.89 -7.00 -9.66
C GLU A 38 -18.58 -6.24 -9.52
N THR A 39 -18.62 -4.92 -9.39
CA THR A 39 -17.41 -4.12 -9.16
C THR A 39 -16.82 -4.32 -7.78
N GLY A 40 -17.62 -4.75 -6.79
CA GLY A 40 -17.16 -5.16 -5.47
C GLY A 40 -16.17 -6.34 -5.47
N VAL A 41 -16.04 -7.06 -6.58
CA VAL A 41 -15.03 -8.08 -6.81
C VAL A 41 -13.59 -7.56 -6.63
N ILE A 42 -13.38 -6.25 -6.73
CA ILE A 42 -12.12 -5.56 -6.42
C ILE A 42 -11.57 -6.02 -5.06
N PHE A 43 -12.42 -6.04 -4.02
CA PHE A 43 -12.00 -6.41 -2.67
C PHE A 43 -11.57 -7.88 -2.57
N LEU A 44 -12.28 -8.76 -3.28
CA LEU A 44 -11.94 -10.18 -3.34
C LEU A 44 -10.56 -10.37 -3.96
N PHE A 45 -10.33 -9.80 -5.14
CA PHE A 45 -9.08 -9.98 -5.87
C PHE A 45 -7.90 -9.24 -5.23
N PHE A 46 -8.14 -8.09 -4.60
CA PHE A 46 -7.14 -7.43 -3.77
C PHE A 46 -6.72 -8.33 -2.61
N THR A 47 -7.68 -8.90 -1.88
CA THR A 47 -7.39 -9.79 -0.74
C THR A 47 -6.72 -11.08 -1.21
N LEU A 48 -7.15 -11.63 -2.34
CA LEU A 48 -6.52 -12.80 -2.95
C LEU A 48 -5.06 -12.51 -3.34
N GLY A 49 -4.78 -11.34 -3.91
CA GLY A 49 -3.42 -10.90 -4.19
C GLY A 49 -2.55 -10.86 -2.93
N MET A 50 -3.05 -10.28 -1.85
CA MET A 50 -2.35 -10.27 -0.55
C MET A 50 -2.10 -11.69 -0.02
N PHE A 51 -3.07 -12.59 -0.17
CA PHE A 51 -2.95 -13.97 0.27
C PHE A 51 -1.92 -14.74 -0.55
N LEU A 52 -1.95 -14.62 -1.87
CA LEU A 52 -1.05 -15.32 -2.79
C LEU A 52 0.42 -14.99 -2.55
N ILE A 53 0.73 -13.75 -2.18
CA ILE A 53 2.10 -13.36 -1.88
C ILE A 53 2.57 -13.84 -0.49
N GLY A 54 1.64 -14.26 0.38
CA GLY A 54 1.93 -14.66 1.76
C GLY A 54 3.10 -15.62 1.90
N PRO A 55 3.14 -16.77 1.21
CA PRO A 55 4.25 -17.72 1.29
C PRO A 55 5.59 -17.15 0.79
N PHE A 56 5.58 -16.15 -0.08
CA PHE A 56 6.77 -15.58 -0.71
C PHE A 56 7.34 -14.35 0.00
N HIS A 57 6.59 -13.77 0.94
CA HIS A 57 7.02 -12.58 1.67
C HIS A 57 8.39 -12.75 2.32
N ALA A 58 8.56 -13.81 3.10
CA ALA A 58 9.81 -14.10 3.81
C ALA A 58 10.97 -14.21 2.82
N TYR A 59 10.80 -14.99 1.75
CA TYR A 59 11.82 -15.15 0.73
C TYR A 59 12.22 -13.81 0.10
N LEU A 60 11.27 -12.97 -0.30
CA LEU A 60 11.57 -11.68 -0.93
C LEU A 60 12.36 -10.75 0.00
N VAL A 61 11.99 -10.71 1.29
CA VAL A 61 12.59 -9.82 2.29
C VAL A 61 13.95 -10.33 2.76
N ASP A 62 14.20 -11.63 2.65
CA ASP A 62 15.48 -12.26 3.01
C ASP A 62 16.44 -12.35 1.82
N ALA A 63 15.93 -12.60 0.60
CA ALA A 63 16.75 -12.69 -0.60
C ALA A 63 17.25 -11.31 -1.12
N TYR A 64 16.50 -10.25 -0.86
CA TYR A 64 16.81 -8.91 -1.38
C TYR A 64 16.95 -7.89 -0.25
N LYS A 65 17.58 -6.75 -0.57
CA LYS A 65 17.64 -5.62 0.36
C LYS A 65 16.24 -5.14 0.69
N ARG A 66 15.82 -5.25 1.95
CA ARG A 66 14.46 -4.91 2.44
C ARG A 66 13.99 -3.54 2.00
N LYS A 67 14.89 -2.56 1.99
CA LYS A 67 14.58 -1.21 1.48
C LYS A 67 14.20 -1.22 0.01
N ASN A 68 14.89 -1.97 -0.83
CA ASN A 68 14.60 -2.05 -2.26
C ASN A 68 13.27 -2.78 -2.51
N VAL A 69 12.99 -3.84 -1.76
CA VAL A 69 11.70 -4.55 -1.80
C VAL A 69 10.57 -3.60 -1.43
N CYS A 70 10.74 -2.81 -0.37
CA CYS A 70 9.77 -1.82 0.06
C CYS A 70 9.54 -0.73 -1.00
N LEU A 71 10.61 -0.18 -1.58
CA LEU A 71 10.51 0.85 -2.64
C LEU A 71 9.82 0.32 -3.88
N PHE A 72 10.20 -0.89 -4.32
CA PHE A 72 9.59 -1.52 -5.49
C PHE A 72 8.11 -1.77 -5.30
N SER A 73 7.71 -2.31 -4.14
CA SER A 73 6.30 -2.57 -3.84
C SER A 73 5.46 -1.30 -3.72
N PHE A 74 5.99 -0.23 -3.15
CA PHE A 74 5.34 1.08 -3.16
C PHE A 74 5.16 1.62 -4.58
N ALA A 75 6.21 1.53 -5.41
CA ALA A 75 6.15 1.97 -6.80
C ALA A 75 5.10 1.16 -7.60
N LEU A 76 5.07 -0.16 -7.40
CA LEU A 76 4.09 -1.03 -8.05
C LEU A 76 2.66 -0.71 -7.60
N MET A 77 2.46 -0.42 -6.30
CA MET A 77 1.16 -0.01 -5.78
C MET A 77 0.69 1.31 -6.39
N VAL A 78 1.57 2.32 -6.47
CA VAL A 78 1.26 3.61 -7.11
C VAL A 78 0.97 3.43 -8.60
N ALA A 79 1.73 2.59 -9.29
CA ALA A 79 1.50 2.28 -10.70
C ALA A 79 0.14 1.61 -10.93
N ALA A 80 -0.24 0.64 -10.09
CA ALA A 80 -1.56 0.03 -10.13
C ALA A 80 -2.68 1.05 -9.88
N THR A 81 -2.47 1.97 -8.94
CA THR A 81 -3.41 3.07 -8.67
C THR A 81 -3.60 3.96 -9.90
N VAL A 82 -2.53 4.34 -10.58
CA VAL A 82 -2.61 5.10 -11.86
C VAL A 82 -3.35 4.29 -12.91
N GLY A 83 -3.17 2.98 -12.94
CA GLY A 83 -3.85 2.06 -13.85
C GLY A 83 -5.38 2.16 -13.79
N TYR A 84 -5.97 2.42 -12.62
CA TYR A 84 -7.43 2.60 -12.51
C TYR A 84 -7.99 3.77 -13.32
N ALA A 85 -7.16 4.75 -13.67
CA ALA A 85 -7.58 5.82 -14.58
C ALA A 85 -7.92 5.32 -16.01
N PHE A 86 -7.35 4.20 -16.39
CA PHE A 86 -7.43 3.66 -17.76
C PHE A 86 -8.28 2.39 -17.89
N VAL A 87 -8.86 1.91 -16.80
CA VAL A 87 -9.71 0.71 -16.81
C VAL A 87 -10.92 0.91 -17.73
N THR A 88 -11.14 -0.05 -18.61
CA THR A 88 -12.24 -0.06 -19.58
C THR A 88 -13.15 -1.27 -19.45
N ASN A 89 -12.71 -2.31 -18.75
CA ASN A 89 -13.46 -3.56 -18.58
C ASN A 89 -13.15 -4.23 -17.23
N ILE A 90 -14.01 -5.20 -16.86
CA ILE A 90 -13.92 -5.91 -15.57
C ILE A 90 -12.63 -6.74 -15.44
N THR A 91 -12.09 -7.25 -16.52
CA THR A 91 -10.86 -8.06 -16.49
C THR A 91 -9.66 -7.21 -16.11
N GLU A 92 -9.54 -6.02 -16.67
CA GLU A 92 -8.48 -5.04 -16.27
C GLU A 92 -8.63 -4.64 -14.81
N LEU A 93 -9.87 -4.44 -14.34
CA LEU A 93 -10.16 -4.13 -12.96
C LEU A 93 -9.68 -5.23 -12.00
N ILE A 94 -9.97 -6.48 -12.32
CA ILE A 94 -9.54 -7.67 -11.58
C ILE A 94 -8.01 -7.77 -11.54
N LEU A 95 -7.35 -7.62 -12.68
CA LEU A 95 -5.89 -7.69 -12.78
C LEU A 95 -5.21 -6.61 -11.94
N LEU A 96 -5.67 -5.35 -12.06
CA LEU A 96 -5.13 -4.25 -11.29
C LEU A 96 -5.33 -4.43 -9.78
N SER A 97 -6.52 -4.88 -9.37
CA SER A 97 -6.82 -5.14 -7.96
C SER A 97 -5.93 -6.24 -7.38
N THR A 98 -5.68 -7.31 -8.16
CA THR A 98 -4.78 -8.39 -7.77
C THR A 98 -3.34 -7.88 -7.62
N VAL A 99 -2.85 -7.14 -8.60
CA VAL A 99 -1.50 -6.54 -8.57
C VAL A 99 -1.35 -5.56 -7.40
N GLN A 100 -2.36 -4.75 -7.15
CA GLN A 100 -2.36 -3.82 -6.01
C GLN A 100 -2.34 -4.56 -4.69
N GLY A 101 -3.10 -5.66 -4.56
CA GLY A 101 -3.08 -6.52 -3.37
C GLY A 101 -1.72 -7.18 -3.14
N LEU A 102 -1.10 -7.74 -4.19
CA LEU A 102 0.27 -8.26 -4.15
C LEU A 102 1.26 -7.19 -3.68
N ALA A 103 1.24 -6.02 -4.30
CA ALA A 103 2.13 -4.91 -3.99
C ALA A 103 1.95 -4.43 -2.54
N PHE A 104 0.71 -4.29 -2.08
CA PHE A 104 0.40 -3.88 -0.71
C PHE A 104 0.85 -4.92 0.32
N GLY A 105 0.64 -6.21 0.05
CA GLY A 105 1.11 -7.29 0.91
C GLY A 105 2.65 -7.28 1.07
N ILE A 106 3.39 -7.10 -0.02
CA ILE A 106 4.86 -6.98 0.02
C ILE A 106 5.27 -5.70 0.78
N ALA A 107 4.63 -4.56 0.49
CA ALA A 107 4.96 -3.27 1.09
C ALA A 107 4.79 -3.28 2.61
N THR A 108 3.70 -3.85 3.12
CA THR A 108 3.43 -3.95 4.56
C THR A 108 4.44 -4.85 5.26
N THR A 109 4.76 -6.01 4.68
CA THR A 109 5.75 -6.94 5.26
C THR A 109 7.17 -6.35 5.20
N ALA A 110 7.58 -5.77 4.08
CA ALA A 110 8.87 -5.12 3.95
C ALA A 110 8.99 -3.90 4.88
N GLY A 111 7.91 -3.13 5.03
CA GLY A 111 7.86 -1.98 5.93
C GLY A 111 8.06 -2.36 7.39
N ILE A 112 7.35 -3.38 7.89
CA ILE A 112 7.48 -3.83 9.28
C ILE A 112 8.85 -4.45 9.56
N THR A 113 9.39 -5.23 8.63
CA THR A 113 10.75 -5.81 8.78
C THR A 113 11.82 -4.72 8.78
N LEU A 114 11.66 -3.70 7.93
CA LEU A 114 12.54 -2.55 7.91
C LEU A 114 12.46 -1.74 9.22
N ALA A 115 11.26 -1.56 9.77
CA ALA A 115 11.06 -0.91 11.06
C ALA A 115 11.75 -1.68 12.21
N ILE A 116 11.67 -3.01 12.19
CA ILE A 116 12.34 -3.88 13.16
C ILE A 116 13.86 -3.76 13.06
N ASP A 117 14.41 -3.69 11.85
CA ASP A 117 15.86 -3.61 11.62
C ASP A 117 16.50 -2.34 12.16
N ILE A 118 15.77 -1.23 12.09
CA ILE A 118 16.27 0.08 12.54
C ILE A 118 15.90 0.38 13.99
N THR A 119 15.20 -0.55 14.68
CA THR A 119 14.83 -0.40 16.08
C THR A 119 15.76 -1.23 16.98
N ASN A 120 16.19 -0.66 18.10
CA ASN A 120 17.00 -1.37 19.09
C ASN A 120 16.24 -2.58 19.67
N SER A 121 16.99 -3.64 20.02
CA SER A 121 16.42 -4.89 20.52
C SER A 121 15.48 -4.72 21.72
N THR A 122 15.79 -3.80 22.61
CA THR A 122 15.00 -3.47 23.81
C THR A 122 13.66 -2.77 23.49
N LEU A 123 13.58 -2.08 22.36
CA LEU A 123 12.41 -1.29 21.96
C LEU A 123 11.61 -1.92 20.81
N ARG A 124 11.99 -3.11 20.35
CA ARG A 124 11.35 -3.77 19.19
C ARG A 124 9.86 -3.99 19.36
N SER A 125 9.44 -4.45 20.54
CA SER A 125 8.02 -4.70 20.81
C SER A 125 7.21 -3.40 20.77
N ALA A 126 7.66 -2.36 21.46
CA ALA A 126 7.02 -1.06 21.46
C ALA A 126 7.03 -0.41 20.06
N GLY A 127 8.14 -0.53 19.32
CA GLY A 127 8.26 -0.04 17.95
C GLY A 127 7.27 -0.73 17.00
N ASN A 128 7.13 -2.04 17.11
CA ASN A 128 6.19 -2.82 16.31
C ASN A 128 4.72 -2.44 16.58
N VAL A 129 4.37 -2.27 17.85
CA VAL A 129 3.05 -1.79 18.27
C VAL A 129 2.78 -0.39 17.71
N SER A 130 3.72 0.53 17.85
CA SER A 130 3.59 1.91 17.32
C SER A 130 3.43 1.91 15.79
N PHE A 131 4.22 1.12 15.07
CA PHE A 131 4.12 0.98 13.62
C PHE A 131 2.74 0.48 13.19
N SER A 132 2.20 -0.52 13.89
CA SER A 132 0.87 -1.08 13.63
C SER A 132 -0.26 -0.08 13.92
N TRP A 133 -0.14 0.73 14.97
CA TRP A 133 -1.12 1.78 15.27
C TRP A 133 -1.12 2.88 14.22
N ILE A 134 0.04 3.26 13.72
CA ILE A 134 0.19 4.25 12.65
C ILE A 134 -0.46 3.75 11.36
N ALA A 135 -0.34 2.46 11.03
CA ALA A 135 -1.05 1.85 9.91
C ALA A 135 -2.57 2.00 10.04
N ARG A 136 -3.12 1.70 11.22
CA ARG A 136 -4.56 1.86 11.50
C ARG A 136 -5.02 3.30 11.41
N LEU A 137 -4.23 4.25 11.92
CA LEU A 137 -4.51 5.68 11.76
C LEU A 137 -4.53 6.08 10.27
N GLY A 138 -3.56 5.59 9.48
CA GLY A 138 -3.54 5.82 8.03
C GLY A 138 -4.78 5.28 7.33
N MET A 139 -5.25 4.09 7.72
CA MET A 139 -6.49 3.50 7.20
C MET A 139 -7.71 4.39 7.52
N ILE A 140 -7.87 4.78 8.78
CA ILE A 140 -9.00 5.63 9.21
C ILE A 140 -8.98 6.97 8.48
N LEU A 141 -7.83 7.64 8.46
CA LEU A 141 -7.68 8.92 7.77
C LEU A 141 -7.93 8.79 6.26
N GLY A 142 -7.42 7.71 5.64
CA GLY A 142 -7.66 7.43 4.23
C GLY A 142 -9.15 7.29 3.91
N ILE A 143 -9.89 6.50 4.67
CA ILE A 143 -11.33 6.30 4.48
C ILE A 143 -12.09 7.62 4.64
N ILE A 144 -11.82 8.38 5.71
CA ILE A 144 -12.48 9.67 5.97
C ILE A 144 -12.21 10.65 4.83
N LEU A 145 -10.95 10.79 4.44
CA LEU A 145 -10.57 11.65 3.33
C LEU A 145 -11.19 11.19 2.01
N GLY A 146 -11.21 9.87 1.73
CA GLY A 146 -11.80 9.31 0.53
C GLY A 146 -13.26 9.66 0.37
N VAL A 147 -14.06 9.41 1.40
CA VAL A 147 -15.49 9.74 1.40
C VAL A 147 -15.72 11.24 1.30
N TRP A 148 -14.92 12.05 2.01
CA TRP A 148 -15.06 13.50 1.96
C TRP A 148 -14.72 14.08 0.58
N PHE A 149 -13.62 13.62 -0.04
CA PHE A 149 -13.24 14.04 -1.38
C PHE A 149 -14.26 13.61 -2.45
N ASP A 150 -14.81 12.40 -2.32
CA ASP A 150 -15.83 11.88 -3.24
C ASP A 150 -17.09 12.76 -3.26
N GLN A 151 -17.51 13.27 -2.11
CA GLN A 151 -18.67 14.15 -2.00
C GLN A 151 -18.46 15.57 -2.56
N HIS A 152 -17.21 16.03 -2.69
CA HIS A 152 -16.90 17.41 -3.02
C HIS A 152 -16.13 17.57 -4.35
N TYR A 153 -15.49 16.50 -4.83
CA TYR A 153 -14.60 16.54 -5.99
C TYR A 153 -14.77 15.32 -6.89
N ALA A 154 -14.32 15.44 -8.13
CA ALA A 154 -14.32 14.33 -9.08
C ALA A 154 -13.33 13.23 -8.68
N PHE A 155 -13.60 11.99 -9.09
CA PHE A 155 -12.74 10.83 -8.88
C PHE A 155 -11.27 11.04 -9.28
N LYS A 156 -11.03 11.81 -10.33
CA LYS A 156 -9.68 12.18 -10.76
C LYS A 156 -8.88 12.89 -9.65
N THR A 157 -9.54 13.67 -8.81
CA THR A 157 -8.89 14.32 -7.65
C THR A 157 -8.49 13.29 -6.60
N LEU A 158 -9.36 12.32 -6.32
CA LEU A 158 -9.03 11.21 -5.40
C LEU A 158 -7.83 10.42 -5.91
N LEU A 159 -7.81 10.09 -7.18
CA LEU A 159 -6.67 9.42 -7.82
C LEU A 159 -5.38 10.22 -7.64
N THR A 160 -5.44 11.53 -7.88
CA THR A 160 -4.28 12.42 -7.70
C THR A 160 -3.81 12.44 -6.25
N VAL A 161 -4.72 12.53 -5.28
CA VAL A 161 -4.40 12.48 -3.85
C VAL A 161 -3.76 11.13 -3.48
N SER A 162 -4.31 10.02 -3.95
CA SER A 162 -3.76 8.69 -3.72
C SER A 162 -2.35 8.53 -4.29
N VAL A 163 -2.14 8.94 -5.55
CA VAL A 163 -0.84 8.87 -6.22
C VAL A 163 0.19 9.78 -5.54
N THR A 164 -0.17 11.00 -5.18
CA THR A 164 0.74 11.95 -4.53
C THR A 164 1.14 11.47 -3.13
N THR A 165 0.21 10.97 -2.33
CA THR A 165 0.52 10.40 -1.02
C THR A 165 1.40 9.15 -1.12
N GLY A 166 1.14 8.28 -2.12
CA GLY A 166 1.99 7.12 -2.40
C GLY A 166 3.40 7.52 -2.85
N ALA A 167 3.53 8.51 -3.72
CA ALA A 167 4.81 9.05 -4.17
C ALA A 167 5.63 9.68 -3.02
N LEU A 168 4.97 10.44 -2.13
CA LEU A 168 5.59 10.95 -0.92
C LEU A 168 6.06 9.82 0.01
N GLY A 169 5.30 8.73 0.09
CA GLY A 169 5.70 7.52 0.80
C GLY A 169 7.00 6.93 0.22
N ILE A 170 7.11 6.81 -1.10
CA ILE A 170 8.33 6.35 -1.78
C ILE A 170 9.53 7.24 -1.43
N LEU A 171 9.38 8.56 -1.52
CA LEU A 171 10.44 9.52 -1.20
C LEU A 171 10.86 9.40 0.28
N THR A 172 9.91 9.17 1.17
CA THR A 172 10.17 9.01 2.60
C THR A 172 10.96 7.72 2.87
N VAL A 173 10.61 6.59 2.23
CA VAL A 173 11.37 5.33 2.33
C VAL A 173 12.76 5.49 1.71
N ALA A 174 12.89 6.18 0.58
CA ALA A 174 14.18 6.43 -0.07
C ALA A 174 15.16 7.15 0.85
N GLY A 175 14.66 8.06 1.71
CA GLY A 175 15.45 8.76 2.71
C GLY A 175 15.81 7.96 3.97
N VAL A 176 15.35 6.71 4.12
CA VAL A 176 15.69 5.85 5.27
C VAL A 176 17.07 5.25 5.06
N TYR A 177 17.97 5.46 6.04
CA TYR A 177 19.24 4.74 6.09
C TYR A 177 19.06 3.42 6.84
N VAL A 178 19.48 2.34 6.22
CA VAL A 178 19.44 0.99 6.78
C VAL A 178 20.89 0.54 6.94
N PRO A 179 21.36 0.23 8.15
CA PRO A 179 22.67 -0.36 8.33
C PRO A 179 22.72 -1.70 7.56
N PHE A 180 23.82 -1.90 6.84
CA PHE A 180 24.02 -3.12 6.06
C PHE A 180 23.99 -4.35 6.99
N ARG A 181 23.01 -5.22 6.82
CA ARG A 181 23.04 -6.58 7.34
C ARG A 181 23.32 -7.50 6.16
N ALA A 182 24.33 -8.34 6.28
CA ALA A 182 24.61 -9.37 5.27
C ALA A 182 23.32 -10.21 5.10
N PRO A 183 22.90 -10.49 3.86
CA PRO A 183 21.79 -11.42 3.65
C PRO A 183 22.19 -12.77 4.27
N PHE A 184 21.28 -13.37 5.02
CA PHE A 184 21.44 -14.74 5.50
C PHE A 184 21.26 -15.67 4.30
N VAL A 185 22.28 -15.77 3.46
CA VAL A 185 22.39 -16.82 2.45
C VAL A 185 23.37 -17.83 3.01
N THR A 186 22.85 -18.89 3.56
CA THR A 186 23.56 -20.19 3.67
C THR A 186 22.99 -21.12 2.62
#